data_75d6c791fd1c51e556c29f351945bcc9
#
_entry.id   75d6c791fd1c51e556c29f351945bcc9
#
_cell.length_a   1.000
_cell.length_b   1.000
_cell.length_c   1.000
_cell.angle_alpha   90.00
_cell.angle_beta   90.00
_cell.angle_gamma   90.00
#
_symmetry.space_group_name_H-M   'P 1'
#
loop_
_entity.id
_entity.type
_entity.pdbx_description
1 polymer ?
#
loop_
_entity_poly.entity_id
_entity_poly.type
_entity_poly.pdbx_seq_one_letter_code
_entity_poly.pdbx_strand_id
1 'polypeptide(L)'
;VPNDLAELNAIVGGVEQNFKYKDCQKEMAMVNKAFIEIMIEGDANGRGFQYPIPTYSITRDFDWSPTENNKLLFEMTAKYGTPYFSNYINSDMEPSDVRSMCCRLRLDLRELRKKSGGFFGSGESTGSVGVVTINLPRIAYLSKTKEEFYQRLEKMMNISARSLKIKRNV
;
A
#
# COMPACT_ATOMS: atom_id res chain seq x y z
N VAL A 1 4.13 16.02 1.08
CA VAL A 1 3.51 16.14 -0.26
C VAL A 1 4.31 15.27 -1.22
N PRO A 2 3.69 14.44 -2.08
CA PRO A 2 4.40 13.66 -3.09
C PRO A 2 5.24 14.54 -4.02
N ASN A 3 6.45 14.08 -4.37
CA ASN A 3 7.41 14.88 -5.13
C ASN A 3 6.91 15.27 -6.53
N ASP A 4 6.12 14.42 -7.17
CA ASP A 4 5.51 14.65 -8.48
C ASP A 4 4.46 15.76 -8.47
N LEU A 5 3.84 16.04 -7.32
CA LEU A 5 2.85 17.08 -7.13
C LEU A 5 3.42 18.35 -6.48
N ALA A 6 4.56 18.23 -5.78
CA ALA A 6 5.08 19.29 -4.92
C ALA A 6 5.25 20.65 -5.63
N GLU A 7 5.72 20.60 -6.86
CA GLU A 7 6.02 21.82 -7.66
C GLU A 7 4.82 22.33 -8.49
N LEU A 8 3.71 21.61 -8.49
CA LEU A 8 2.50 22.06 -9.18
C LEU A 8 1.75 23.08 -8.33
N ASN A 9 1.05 23.99 -9.00
CA ASN A 9 0.15 24.91 -8.34
C ASN A 9 -1.03 24.16 -7.72
N ALA A 10 -1.44 24.57 -6.52
CA ALA A 10 -2.57 23.96 -5.85
C ALA A 10 -3.88 24.29 -6.58
N ILE A 11 -4.81 23.34 -6.59
CA ILE A 11 -6.15 23.52 -7.17
C ILE A 11 -7.17 23.48 -6.04
N VAL A 12 -7.93 24.54 -5.88
CA VAL A 12 -9.01 24.65 -4.88
C VAL A 12 -10.32 24.93 -5.59
N GLY A 13 -11.30 24.06 -5.39
CA GLY A 13 -12.61 24.21 -6.05
C GLY A 13 -12.56 24.22 -7.59
N GLY A 14 -11.55 23.55 -8.18
CA GLY A 14 -11.31 23.55 -9.62
C GLY A 14 -10.55 24.78 -10.16
N VAL A 15 -10.13 25.69 -9.28
CA VAL A 15 -9.38 26.90 -9.65
C VAL A 15 -7.94 26.77 -9.23
N GLU A 16 -7.03 27.02 -10.16
CA GLU A 16 -5.59 27.03 -9.92
C GLU A 16 -5.22 28.24 -9.03
N GLN A 17 -4.40 28.00 -8.01
CA GLN A 17 -3.97 28.98 -7.03
C GLN A 17 -2.55 29.49 -7.33
N ASN A 18 -2.17 30.57 -6.67
CA ASN A 18 -0.84 31.17 -6.78
C ASN A 18 0.20 30.59 -5.82
N PHE A 19 -0.12 29.49 -5.13
CA PHE A 19 0.78 28.74 -4.25
C PHE A 19 0.85 27.27 -4.68
N LYS A 20 1.92 26.60 -4.29
CA LYS A 20 2.20 25.21 -4.68
C LYS A 20 1.75 24.23 -3.62
N TYR A 21 1.54 22.96 -4.02
CA TYR A 21 1.20 21.92 -3.05
C TYR A 21 2.27 21.73 -1.96
N LYS A 22 3.56 21.95 -2.25
CA LYS A 22 4.63 21.89 -1.22
C LYS A 22 4.47 22.93 -0.12
N ASP A 23 3.85 24.06 -0.41
CA ASP A 23 3.62 25.13 0.56
C ASP A 23 2.58 24.72 1.62
N CYS A 24 1.76 23.68 1.32
CA CYS A 24 0.76 23.11 2.22
C CYS A 24 1.29 21.95 3.09
N GLN A 25 2.61 21.75 3.16
CA GLN A 25 3.20 20.61 3.89
C GLN A 25 2.81 20.60 5.38
N LYS A 26 2.72 21.77 6.00
CA LYS A 26 2.34 21.93 7.41
C LYS A 26 0.89 21.50 7.65
N GLU A 27 -0.01 21.97 6.81
CA GLU A 27 -1.44 21.67 6.88
C GLU A 27 -1.69 20.18 6.64
N MET A 28 -0.99 19.59 5.67
CA MET A 28 -1.05 18.17 5.42
C MET A 28 -0.57 17.37 6.63
N ALA A 29 0.51 17.79 7.29
CA ALA A 29 1.02 17.14 8.49
C ALA A 29 0.01 17.23 9.65
N MET A 30 -0.69 18.36 9.81
CA MET A 30 -1.74 18.52 10.83
C MET A 30 -2.93 17.61 10.57
N VAL A 31 -3.41 17.51 9.34
CA VAL A 31 -4.51 16.60 8.96
C VAL A 31 -4.11 15.15 9.18
N ASN A 32 -2.90 14.78 8.76
CA ASN A 32 -2.39 13.42 8.94
C ASN A 32 -2.25 13.05 10.42
N LYS A 33 -1.77 13.99 11.25
CA LYS A 33 -1.68 13.82 12.71
C LYS A 33 -3.05 13.53 13.30
N ALA A 34 -4.04 14.39 13.06
CA ALA A 34 -5.39 14.24 13.59
C ALA A 34 -6.03 12.90 13.15
N PHE A 35 -5.81 12.51 11.90
CA PHE A 35 -6.28 11.23 11.37
C PHE A 35 -5.66 10.04 12.13
N ILE A 36 -4.34 10.04 12.32
CA ILE A 36 -3.65 8.96 13.00
C ILE A 36 -4.06 8.87 14.49
N GLU A 37 -4.18 10.02 15.18
CA GLU A 37 -4.63 10.08 16.57
C GLU A 37 -6.00 9.43 16.74
N ILE A 38 -6.96 9.76 15.88
CA ILE A 38 -8.31 9.14 15.89
C ILE A 38 -8.22 7.63 15.62
N MET A 39 -7.37 7.22 14.70
CA MET A 39 -7.19 5.79 14.39
C MET A 39 -6.56 5.02 15.57
N ILE A 40 -5.68 5.66 16.35
CA ILE A 40 -5.08 5.07 17.57
C ILE A 40 -6.10 4.99 18.69
N GLU A 41 -6.92 6.02 18.87
CA GLU A 41 -7.97 6.07 19.90
C GLU A 41 -8.99 4.95 19.67
N GLY A 42 -9.41 4.76 18.44
CA GLY A 42 -10.41 3.76 18.07
C GLY A 42 -11.85 4.28 18.17
N ASP A 43 -12.79 3.36 18.06
CA ASP A 43 -14.22 3.65 18.17
C ASP A 43 -14.63 3.96 19.63
N ALA A 44 -15.91 4.28 19.83
CA ALA A 44 -16.48 4.58 21.14
C ALA A 44 -16.31 3.44 22.18
N ASN A 45 -15.96 2.24 21.75
CA ASN A 45 -15.67 1.08 22.60
C ASN A 45 -14.18 0.78 22.70
N GLY A 46 -13.31 1.66 22.19
CA GLY A 46 -11.86 1.49 22.16
C GLY A 46 -11.37 0.42 21.17
N ARG A 47 -12.19 0.06 20.16
CA ARG A 47 -11.80 -0.89 19.12
C ARG A 47 -11.16 -0.16 17.97
N GLY A 48 -10.10 -0.73 17.39
CA GLY A 48 -9.48 -0.19 16.20
C GLY A 48 -10.43 -0.18 15.00
N PHE A 49 -10.37 0.88 14.21
CA PHE A 49 -11.15 0.98 12.98
C PHE A 49 -10.67 -0.01 11.94
N GLN A 50 -11.60 -0.69 11.29
CA GLN A 50 -11.32 -1.55 10.14
C GLN A 50 -11.23 -0.76 8.83
N TYR A 51 -11.89 0.38 8.75
CA TYR A 51 -11.87 1.33 7.65
C TYR A 51 -11.88 2.77 8.17
N PRO A 52 -11.25 3.72 7.46
CA PRO A 52 -10.46 3.51 6.24
C PRO A 52 -9.14 2.79 6.52
N ILE A 53 -8.59 2.09 5.51
CA ILE A 53 -7.27 1.48 5.61
C ILE A 53 -6.29 2.36 4.86
N PRO A 54 -5.50 3.21 5.53
CA PRO A 54 -4.52 4.05 4.89
C PRO A 54 -3.37 3.23 4.32
N THR A 55 -2.76 3.73 3.26
CA THR A 55 -1.56 3.13 2.67
C THR A 55 -0.50 4.22 2.52
N TYR A 56 0.65 4.00 3.13
CA TYR A 56 1.80 4.91 3.05
C TYR A 56 2.83 4.37 2.08
N SER A 57 3.30 5.23 1.19
CA SER A 57 4.35 4.90 0.24
C SER A 57 5.71 5.10 0.89
N ILE A 58 6.52 4.05 0.90
CA ILE A 58 7.91 4.09 1.32
C ILE A 58 8.77 4.28 0.08
N THR A 59 9.28 5.47 -0.08
CA THR A 59 10.16 5.91 -1.17
C THR A 59 11.56 6.18 -0.63
N ARG A 60 12.55 6.43 -1.50
CA ARG A 60 13.93 6.69 -1.08
C ARG A 60 14.08 7.98 -0.27
N ASP A 61 13.17 8.92 -0.48
CA ASP A 61 13.06 10.22 0.20
C ASP A 61 12.10 10.20 1.40
N PHE A 62 11.65 9.00 1.83
CA PHE A 62 10.82 8.89 3.03
C PHE A 62 11.59 9.39 4.25
N ASP A 63 11.02 10.36 4.97
CA ASP A 63 11.59 10.92 6.18
C ASP A 63 11.46 9.95 7.35
N TRP A 64 12.58 9.32 7.73
CA TRP A 64 12.69 8.42 8.87
C TRP A 64 12.97 9.13 10.19
N SER A 65 13.06 10.47 10.20
CA SER A 65 13.30 11.21 11.43
C SER A 65 12.17 11.01 12.44
N PRO A 66 12.46 11.09 13.76
CA PRO A 66 11.46 10.87 14.80
C PRO A 66 10.52 12.07 14.99
N THR A 67 9.89 12.52 13.89
CA THR A 67 8.83 13.52 13.94
C THR A 67 7.65 13.02 14.73
N GLU A 68 6.79 13.92 15.21
CA GLU A 68 5.58 13.57 15.94
C GLU A 68 4.67 12.66 15.09
N ASN A 69 4.49 12.98 13.81
CA ASN A 69 3.69 12.17 12.90
C ASN A 69 4.28 10.76 12.68
N ASN A 70 5.58 10.65 12.55
CA ASN A 70 6.22 9.34 12.39
C ASN A 70 6.10 8.48 13.66
N LYS A 71 6.24 9.08 14.85
CA LYS A 71 6.01 8.36 16.10
C LYS A 71 4.58 7.82 16.18
N LEU A 72 3.59 8.64 15.90
CA LEU A 72 2.19 8.25 15.87
C LEU A 72 1.92 7.17 14.81
N LEU A 73 2.49 7.29 13.63
CA LEU A 73 2.36 6.32 12.55
C LEU A 73 2.84 4.92 12.99
N PHE A 74 4.02 4.86 13.60
CA PHE A 74 4.57 3.58 14.07
C PHE A 74 3.88 3.06 15.35
N GLU A 75 3.35 3.94 16.19
CA GLU A 75 2.49 3.56 17.32
C GLU A 75 1.20 2.89 16.83
N MET A 76 0.52 3.48 15.86
CA MET A 76 -0.67 2.89 15.22
C MET A 76 -0.34 1.53 14.60
N THR A 77 0.81 1.43 13.94
CA THR A 77 1.28 0.18 13.33
C THR A 77 1.51 -0.90 14.38
N ALA A 78 2.15 -0.57 15.49
CA ALA A 78 2.42 -1.51 16.58
C ALA A 78 1.12 -1.97 17.29
N LYS A 79 0.14 -1.06 17.43
CA LYS A 79 -1.10 -1.34 18.15
C LYS A 79 -2.08 -2.19 17.33
N TYR A 80 -2.23 -1.89 16.03
CA TYR A 80 -3.29 -2.47 15.21
C TYR A 80 -2.82 -3.20 13.94
N GLY A 81 -1.53 -3.16 13.62
CA GLY A 81 -1.02 -3.68 12.35
C GLY A 81 -1.46 -2.88 11.11
N THR A 82 -1.97 -1.67 11.32
CA THR A 82 -2.31 -0.68 10.29
C THR A 82 -1.43 0.56 10.47
N PRO A 83 -1.11 1.28 9.43
CA PRO A 83 -1.54 1.21 8.03
C PRO A 83 -0.82 0.12 7.23
N TYR A 84 -1.17 0.00 5.94
CA TYR A 84 -0.35 -0.73 4.99
C TYR A 84 0.79 0.16 4.47
N PHE A 85 1.92 -0.48 4.15
CA PHE A 85 3.07 0.18 3.55
C PHE A 85 3.31 -0.35 2.14
N SER A 86 3.42 0.56 1.17
CA SER A 86 3.84 0.23 -0.19
C SER A 86 5.31 0.58 -0.34
N ASN A 87 6.17 -0.43 -0.47
CA ASN A 87 7.60 -0.23 -0.59
C ASN A 87 8.00 -0.08 -2.08
N TYR A 88 8.55 1.09 -2.40
CA TYR A 88 9.07 1.44 -3.73
C TYR A 88 10.60 1.49 -3.79
N ILE A 89 11.30 1.27 -2.67
CA ILE A 89 12.78 1.32 -2.62
C ILE A 89 13.37 0.17 -3.44
N ASN A 90 12.80 -1.03 -3.30
CA ASN A 90 13.23 -2.25 -4.00
C ASN A 90 12.23 -2.65 -5.09
N SER A 91 11.60 -1.68 -5.73
CA SER A 91 10.62 -1.88 -6.79
C SER A 91 11.14 -1.23 -8.08
N ASP A 92 10.89 -1.84 -9.19
CA ASP A 92 11.10 -1.30 -10.54
C ASP A 92 9.94 -0.38 -10.99
N MET A 93 8.94 -0.20 -10.14
CA MET A 93 7.78 0.67 -10.37
C MET A 93 7.91 1.97 -9.58
N GLU A 94 7.58 3.08 -10.23
CA GLU A 94 7.46 4.37 -9.58
C GLU A 94 6.07 4.54 -8.94
N PRO A 95 5.94 5.32 -7.84
CA PRO A 95 4.66 5.57 -7.19
C PRO A 95 3.60 6.16 -8.13
N SER A 96 4.00 6.99 -9.09
CA SER A 96 3.15 7.62 -10.12
C SER A 96 2.59 6.62 -11.14
N ASP A 97 3.28 5.50 -11.36
CA ASP A 97 2.90 4.49 -12.34
C ASP A 97 1.96 3.41 -11.79
N VAL A 98 1.70 3.46 -10.50
CA VAL A 98 0.95 2.41 -9.81
C VAL A 98 -0.39 2.94 -9.33
N ARG A 99 -1.45 2.23 -9.67
CA ARG A 99 -2.76 2.39 -9.04
C ARG A 99 -3.03 1.21 -8.12
N SER A 100 -3.49 1.52 -6.91
CA SER A 100 -3.89 0.51 -5.94
C SER A 100 -5.39 0.27 -6.04
N MET A 101 -5.78 -0.99 -6.18
CA MET A 101 -7.17 -1.40 -6.00
C MET A 101 -7.48 -1.58 -4.50
N CYS A 102 -8.75 -1.73 -4.14
CA CYS A 102 -9.20 -1.92 -2.75
C CYS A 102 -8.48 -3.05 -2.02
N CYS A 103 -8.08 -4.11 -2.73
CA CYS A 103 -7.33 -5.26 -2.18
C CYS A 103 -5.81 -5.07 -2.17
N ARG A 104 -5.31 -3.86 -2.34
CA ARG A 104 -3.86 -3.52 -2.36
C ARG A 104 -3.08 -4.20 -3.49
N LEU A 105 -3.75 -4.64 -4.55
CA LEU A 105 -3.11 -5.12 -5.76
C LEU A 105 -2.53 -3.93 -6.52
N ARG A 106 -1.26 -4.05 -6.87
CA ARG A 106 -0.58 -3.07 -7.72
C ARG A 106 -0.85 -3.41 -9.17
N LEU A 107 -1.27 -2.41 -9.94
CA LEU A 107 -1.40 -2.49 -11.39
C LEU A 107 -0.30 -1.65 -12.01
N ASP A 108 0.57 -2.26 -12.81
CA ASP A 108 1.56 -1.54 -13.60
C ASP A 108 0.86 -0.95 -14.83
N LEU A 109 0.59 0.35 -14.77
CA LEU A 109 -0.07 1.07 -15.85
C LEU A 109 0.78 1.15 -17.12
N ARG A 110 2.12 1.05 -17.00
CA ARG A 110 3.03 1.07 -18.16
C ARG A 110 2.83 -0.16 -19.04
N GLU A 111 2.77 -1.34 -18.41
CA GLU A 111 2.50 -2.61 -19.11
C GLU A 111 1.09 -2.66 -19.70
N LEU A 112 0.11 -2.13 -18.99
CA LEU A 112 -1.26 -2.05 -19.48
C LEU A 112 -1.37 -1.14 -20.71
N ARG A 113 -0.73 0.03 -20.70
CA ARG A 113 -0.71 0.96 -21.83
C ARG A 113 -0.01 0.37 -23.07
N LYS A 114 1.08 -0.38 -22.89
CA LYS A 114 1.78 -1.07 -23.98
C LYS A 114 0.92 -2.13 -24.67
N LYS A 115 0.11 -2.86 -23.89
CA LYS A 115 -0.72 -3.96 -24.43
C LYS A 115 -2.00 -3.51 -25.10
N SER A 116 -2.55 -2.37 -24.75
CA SER A 116 -3.87 -1.93 -25.23
C SER A 116 -3.84 -1.02 -26.46
N GLY A 117 -2.68 -0.56 -26.89
CA GLY A 117 -2.53 0.27 -28.11
C GLY A 117 -3.30 1.60 -28.12
N GLY A 118 -3.95 2.00 -27.01
CA GLY A 118 -4.76 3.21 -26.96
C GLY A 118 -5.08 3.70 -25.54
N PHE A 119 -5.39 4.99 -25.46
CA PHE A 119 -5.60 5.72 -24.22
C PHE A 119 -6.87 5.30 -23.43
N PHE A 120 -7.83 4.63 -24.07
CA PHE A 120 -9.18 4.37 -23.53
C PHE A 120 -9.52 2.91 -23.23
N GLY A 121 -8.64 1.94 -23.51
CA GLY A 121 -9.04 0.52 -23.49
C GLY A 121 -8.49 -0.33 -22.36
N SER A 122 -7.55 0.15 -21.54
CA SER A 122 -6.73 -0.72 -20.68
C SER A 122 -7.26 -0.94 -19.25
N GLY A 123 -8.26 -0.20 -18.82
CA GLY A 123 -8.77 -0.28 -17.44
C GLY A 123 -9.90 -1.29 -17.23
N GLU A 124 -10.65 -1.60 -18.27
CA GLU A 124 -11.90 -2.37 -18.15
C GLU A 124 -11.70 -3.89 -18.07
N SER A 125 -10.57 -4.41 -18.52
CA SER A 125 -10.27 -5.86 -18.57
C SER A 125 -9.27 -6.32 -17.51
N THR A 126 -8.94 -5.50 -16.52
CA THR A 126 -7.99 -5.86 -15.46
C THR A 126 -8.71 -6.30 -14.21
N GLY A 127 -8.24 -7.40 -13.61
CA GLY A 127 -8.78 -7.91 -12.37
C GLY A 127 -7.85 -8.87 -11.68
N SER A 128 -8.27 -9.35 -10.51
CA SER A 128 -7.55 -10.37 -9.75
C SER A 128 -8.12 -11.74 -10.08
N VAL A 129 -7.26 -12.68 -10.45
CA VAL A 129 -7.62 -14.10 -10.62
C VAL A 129 -7.99 -14.73 -9.28
N GLY A 130 -7.40 -14.28 -8.21
CA GLY A 130 -7.66 -14.77 -6.86
C GLY A 130 -6.55 -14.42 -5.89
N VAL A 131 -6.79 -14.67 -4.63
CA VAL A 131 -5.83 -14.47 -3.54
C VAL A 131 -5.66 -15.79 -2.77
N VAL A 132 -4.43 -16.11 -2.42
CA VAL A 132 -4.10 -17.22 -1.53
C VAL A 132 -3.26 -16.68 -0.38
N THR A 133 -3.72 -16.88 0.84
CA THR A 133 -2.99 -16.51 2.05
C THR A 133 -2.24 -17.70 2.60
N ILE A 134 -0.93 -17.56 2.79
CA ILE A 134 -0.06 -18.60 3.40
C ILE A 134 0.10 -18.26 4.88
N ASN A 135 -0.26 -19.23 5.75
CA ASN A 135 -0.12 -19.11 7.19
C ASN A 135 1.33 -19.40 7.62
N LEU A 136 2.19 -18.39 7.58
CA LEU A 136 3.60 -18.50 7.97
C LEU A 136 3.78 -18.89 9.45
N PRO A 137 3.04 -18.31 10.41
CA PRO A 137 3.14 -18.74 11.82
C PRO A 137 2.89 -20.24 12.01
N ARG A 138 1.90 -20.83 11.32
CA ARG A 138 1.64 -22.25 11.38
C ARG A 138 2.79 -23.09 10.79
N ILE A 139 3.34 -22.65 9.66
CA ILE A 139 4.50 -23.34 9.04
C ILE A 139 5.68 -23.31 10.01
N ALA A 140 5.97 -22.15 10.62
CA ALA A 140 7.05 -22.01 11.59
C ALA A 140 6.83 -22.90 12.81
N TYR A 141 5.64 -22.92 13.39
CA TYR A 141 5.29 -23.76 14.54
C TYR A 141 5.47 -25.25 14.27
N LEU A 142 5.14 -25.71 13.07
CA LEU A 142 5.27 -27.11 12.67
C LEU A 142 6.68 -27.51 12.22
N SER A 143 7.60 -26.55 12.08
CA SER A 143 8.97 -26.79 11.62
C SER A 143 9.93 -26.87 12.80
N LYS A 144 10.78 -27.89 12.81
CA LYS A 144 11.80 -28.07 13.86
C LYS A 144 13.12 -27.39 13.52
N THR A 145 13.40 -27.21 12.23
CA THR A 145 14.61 -26.55 11.73
C THR A 145 14.28 -25.49 10.69
N LYS A 146 15.23 -24.62 10.42
CA LYS A 146 15.11 -23.58 9.40
C LYS A 146 14.93 -24.17 8.00
N GLU A 147 15.63 -25.24 7.72
CA GLU A 147 15.58 -25.98 6.45
C GLU A 147 14.18 -26.59 6.25
N GLU A 148 13.62 -27.19 7.28
CA GLU A 148 12.26 -27.74 7.24
C GLU A 148 11.21 -26.63 7.01
N PHE A 149 11.40 -25.47 7.64
CA PHE A 149 10.53 -24.32 7.40
C PHE A 149 10.52 -23.91 5.93
N TYR A 150 11.68 -23.77 5.31
CA TYR A 150 11.76 -23.39 3.90
C TYR A 150 11.18 -24.45 2.96
N GLN A 151 11.41 -25.73 3.23
CA GLN A 151 10.82 -26.81 2.43
C GLN A 151 9.30 -26.80 2.49
N ARG A 152 8.72 -26.60 3.69
CA ARG A 152 7.27 -26.46 3.87
C ARG A 152 6.72 -25.22 3.19
N LEU A 153 7.40 -24.10 3.29
CA LEU A 153 7.03 -22.85 2.65
C LEU A 153 7.02 -23.01 1.13
N GLU A 154 8.08 -23.53 0.54
CA GLU A 154 8.18 -23.80 -0.90
C GLU A 154 7.04 -24.70 -1.40
N LYS A 155 6.75 -25.77 -0.68
CA LYS A 155 5.63 -26.66 -0.98
C LYS A 155 4.29 -25.89 -0.99
N MET A 156 4.04 -25.05 -0.01
CA MET A 156 2.80 -24.26 0.07
C MET A 156 2.73 -23.20 -1.04
N MET A 157 3.86 -22.56 -1.38
CA MET A 157 3.94 -21.63 -2.51
C MET A 157 3.62 -22.31 -3.84
N ASN A 158 4.15 -23.50 -4.08
CA ASN A 158 3.90 -24.30 -5.29
C ASN A 158 2.41 -24.70 -5.40
N ILE A 159 1.78 -25.11 -4.30
CA ILE A 159 0.34 -25.42 -4.25
C ILE A 159 -0.46 -24.15 -4.58
N SER A 160 -0.11 -23.02 -4.00
CA SER A 160 -0.78 -21.74 -4.21
C SER A 160 -0.68 -21.28 -5.66
N ALA A 161 0.50 -21.36 -6.27
CA ALA A 161 0.74 -21.03 -7.66
C ALA A 161 -0.10 -21.92 -8.59
N ARG A 162 -0.14 -23.23 -8.32
CA ARG A 162 -0.96 -24.19 -9.08
C ARG A 162 -2.46 -23.86 -8.96
N SER A 163 -2.94 -23.52 -7.77
CA SER A 163 -4.33 -23.11 -7.55
C SER A 163 -4.71 -21.90 -8.37
N LEU A 164 -3.87 -20.85 -8.39
CA LEU A 164 -4.09 -19.66 -9.19
C LEU A 164 -4.03 -19.95 -10.70
N LYS A 165 -3.12 -20.83 -11.14
CA LYS A 165 -3.05 -21.28 -12.55
C LYS A 165 -4.33 -22.00 -12.98
N ILE A 166 -4.87 -22.89 -12.14
CA ILE A 166 -6.14 -23.57 -12.42
C ILE A 166 -7.28 -22.56 -12.55
N LYS A 167 -7.40 -21.63 -11.59
CA LYS A 167 -8.43 -20.56 -11.65
C LYS A 167 -8.36 -19.69 -12.90
N ARG A 168 -7.16 -19.48 -13.44
CA ARG A 168 -6.98 -18.71 -14.68
C ARG A 168 -7.49 -19.45 -15.92
N ASN A 169 -7.50 -20.76 -15.89
CA ASN A 169 -7.87 -21.60 -17.02
C ASN A 169 -9.38 -21.96 -17.03
N VAL A 170 -10.11 -21.60 -15.99
CA VAL A 170 -11.56 -21.74 -15.88
C VAL A 170 -12.23 -20.46 -16.33
#